data_61d9028ff3211472abc74be2aa3f509d
#
_entry.id   61d9028ff3211472abc74be2aa3f509d
#
_cell.length_a   1.000
_cell.length_b   1.000
_cell.length_c   1.000
_cell.angle_alpha   90.00
_cell.angle_beta   90.00
_cell.angle_gamma   90.00
#
_symmetry.space_group_name_H-M   'P 1'
#
loop_
_entity.id
_entity.type
_entity.pdbx_description
1 polymer ?
#
loop_
_entity_poly.entity_id
_entity_poly.type
_entity_poly.pdbx_seq_one_letter_code
_entity_poly.pdbx_strand_id
1 'polypeptide(L)'
;MTYRVEFRPEASVDVAEAFSWYEARRAGLGAEFAAELEHTLGLVATMPGMGWVVYRTLRRASVRRFPFAIYYVLSADLIEVRAVLHGSRHPRTWRRRA
;
A
#
# COMPACT_ATOMS: atom_id res chain seq x y z
N MET A 1 17.97 -4.07 9.60
CA MET A 1 17.92 -4.78 8.30
C MET A 1 16.69 -4.35 7.55
N THR A 2 16.83 -4.12 6.23
CA THR A 2 15.72 -3.71 5.39
C THR A 2 15.21 -4.89 4.58
N TYR A 3 13.90 -5.09 4.56
CA TYR A 3 13.27 -6.17 3.81
C TYR A 3 13.10 -5.76 2.35
N ARG A 4 13.13 -6.74 1.44
CA ARG A 4 12.80 -6.48 0.04
C ARG A 4 11.29 -6.24 -0.08
N VAL A 5 10.91 -5.34 -0.99
CA VAL A 5 9.51 -5.03 -1.27
C VAL A 5 9.22 -5.36 -2.73
N GLU A 6 8.19 -6.16 -2.96
CA GLU A 6 7.71 -6.48 -4.30
C GLU A 6 6.21 -6.22 -4.37
N PHE A 7 5.75 -5.75 -5.53
CA PHE A 7 4.34 -5.48 -5.76
C PHE A 7 3.73 -6.60 -6.59
N ARG A 8 2.57 -7.09 -6.17
CA ARG A 8 1.74 -7.88 -7.06
C ARG A 8 1.25 -6.99 -8.19
N PRO A 9 1.01 -7.57 -9.39
CA PRO A 9 0.54 -6.76 -10.53
C PRO A 9 -0.71 -5.94 -10.22
N GLU A 10 -1.66 -6.49 -9.48
CA GLU A 10 -2.89 -5.79 -9.11
C GLU A 10 -2.59 -4.57 -8.23
N ALA A 11 -1.60 -4.69 -7.34
CA ALA A 11 -1.21 -3.59 -6.48
C ALA A 11 -0.57 -2.46 -7.29
N SER A 12 0.22 -2.80 -8.30
CA SER A 12 0.80 -1.79 -9.20
C SER A 12 -0.28 -1.04 -9.96
N VAL A 13 -1.33 -1.74 -10.40
CA VAL A 13 -2.48 -1.11 -11.05
C VAL A 13 -3.19 -0.18 -10.07
N ASP A 14 -3.38 -0.61 -8.82
CA ASP A 14 -3.99 0.23 -7.78
C ASP A 14 -3.26 1.57 -7.64
N VAL A 15 -1.93 1.52 -7.61
CA VAL A 15 -1.10 2.73 -7.46
C VAL A 15 -1.26 3.64 -8.68
N ALA A 16 -1.21 3.06 -9.88
CA ALA A 16 -1.35 3.84 -11.11
C ALA A 16 -2.72 4.53 -11.18
N GLU A 17 -3.77 3.84 -10.79
CA GLU A 17 -5.12 4.40 -10.77
C GLU A 17 -5.23 5.54 -9.76
N ALA A 18 -4.71 5.36 -8.56
CA ALA A 18 -4.73 6.39 -7.52
C ALA A 18 -3.92 7.61 -7.96
N PHE A 19 -2.74 7.41 -8.52
CA PHE A 19 -1.90 8.48 -9.04
C PHE A 19 -2.65 9.31 -10.08
N SER A 20 -3.24 8.65 -11.05
CA SER A 20 -3.98 9.32 -12.14
C SER A 20 -5.17 10.10 -11.61
N TRP A 21 -5.87 9.53 -10.63
CA TRP A 21 -7.03 10.18 -10.03
C TRP A 21 -6.64 11.49 -9.35
N TYR A 22 -5.55 11.45 -8.56
CA TYR A 22 -5.07 12.66 -7.86
C TYR A 22 -4.51 13.68 -8.84
N GLU A 23 -3.77 13.23 -9.83
CA GLU A 23 -3.16 14.12 -10.83
C GLU A 23 -4.23 14.86 -11.63
N ALA A 24 -5.36 14.21 -11.89
CA ALA A 24 -6.49 14.83 -12.57
C ALA A 24 -7.18 15.91 -11.71
N ARG A 25 -7.03 15.83 -10.39
CA ARG A 25 -7.59 16.83 -9.46
C ARG A 25 -6.74 18.09 -9.40
N ARG A 26 -5.41 17.93 -9.39
CA ARG A 26 -4.47 19.05 -9.34
C ARG A 26 -3.12 18.55 -9.84
N ALA A 27 -2.50 19.29 -10.74
CA ALA A 27 -1.17 18.96 -11.26
C ALA A 27 -0.19 18.84 -10.08
N GLY A 28 0.58 17.76 -10.04
CA GLY A 28 1.54 17.46 -8.98
C GLY A 28 0.97 16.68 -7.80
N LEU A 29 -0.34 16.57 -7.66
CA LEU A 29 -0.94 15.87 -6.52
C LEU A 29 -0.66 14.37 -6.57
N GLY A 30 -0.62 13.79 -7.78
CA GLY A 30 -0.23 12.39 -7.95
C GLY A 30 1.18 12.13 -7.46
N ALA A 31 2.10 13.05 -7.75
CA ALA A 31 3.49 12.94 -7.28
C ALA A 31 3.56 13.06 -5.75
N GLU A 32 2.74 13.90 -5.13
CA GLU A 32 2.67 13.99 -3.68
C GLU A 32 2.16 12.69 -3.06
N PHE A 33 1.15 12.08 -3.68
CA PHE A 33 0.65 10.78 -3.24
C PHE A 33 1.75 9.72 -3.35
N ALA A 34 2.43 9.67 -4.48
CA ALA A 34 3.50 8.69 -4.70
C ALA A 34 4.62 8.85 -3.66
N ALA A 35 4.97 10.08 -3.30
CA ALA A 35 6.01 10.34 -2.29
C ALA A 35 5.59 9.84 -0.91
N GLU A 36 4.33 10.05 -0.51
CA GLU A 36 3.84 9.56 0.77
C GLU A 36 3.74 8.04 0.79
N LEU A 37 3.33 7.45 -0.33
CA LEU A 37 3.30 5.99 -0.48
C LEU A 37 4.72 5.42 -0.31
N GLU A 38 5.70 6.00 -0.99
CA GLU A 38 7.08 5.54 -0.93
C GLU A 38 7.64 5.68 0.50
N HIS A 39 7.32 6.77 1.18
CA HIS A 39 7.73 6.97 2.57
C HIS A 39 7.17 5.86 3.47
N THR A 40 5.89 5.54 3.34
CA THR A 40 5.25 4.49 4.14
C THR A 40 5.86 3.12 3.81
N LEU A 41 6.14 2.85 2.53
CA LEU A 41 6.80 1.60 2.14
C LEU A 41 8.19 1.48 2.78
N GLY A 42 8.93 2.59 2.86
CA GLY A 42 10.22 2.60 3.53
C GLY A 42 10.12 2.24 5.01
N LEU A 43 9.11 2.74 5.69
CA LEU A 43 8.86 2.40 7.09
C LEU A 43 8.49 0.92 7.24
N VAL A 44 7.63 0.41 6.38
CA VAL A 44 7.24 -1.00 6.39
C VAL A 44 8.45 -1.89 6.13
N ALA A 45 9.34 -1.48 5.23
CA ALA A 45 10.54 -2.25 4.90
C ALA A 45 11.50 -2.38 6.09
N THR A 46 11.51 -1.41 7.01
CA THR A 46 12.35 -1.48 8.21
C THR A 46 11.64 -2.12 9.39
N MET A 47 10.32 -1.93 9.48
CA MET A 47 9.51 -2.45 10.59
C MET A 47 8.24 -3.11 10.04
N PRO A 48 8.36 -4.29 9.42
CA PRO A 48 7.20 -4.89 8.75
C PRO A 48 6.07 -5.28 9.69
N GLY A 49 6.32 -5.38 10.99
CA GLY A 49 5.27 -5.63 11.99
C GLY A 49 4.46 -4.41 12.35
N MET A 50 4.76 -3.22 11.81
CA MET A 50 4.04 -2.00 12.15
C MET A 50 2.59 -2.00 11.66
N GLY A 51 2.30 -2.72 10.58
CA GLY A 51 0.94 -2.80 10.06
C GLY A 51 0.06 -3.74 10.88
N TRP A 52 -1.24 -3.41 10.96
CA TRP A 52 -2.20 -4.24 11.68
C TRP A 52 -2.57 -5.46 10.84
N VAL A 53 -2.65 -6.61 11.48
CA VAL A 53 -3.19 -7.81 10.82
C VAL A 53 -4.70 -7.63 10.70
N VAL A 54 -5.18 -7.65 9.45
CA VAL A 54 -6.60 -7.40 9.17
C VAL A 54 -7.33 -8.66 8.70
N TYR A 55 -6.59 -9.64 8.15
CA TYR A 55 -7.18 -10.89 7.68
C TYR A 55 -6.06 -11.91 7.42
N ARG A 56 -6.10 -13.05 8.10
CA ARG A 56 -5.06 -14.08 7.98
C ARG A 56 -3.69 -13.46 8.25
N THR A 57 -2.76 -13.51 7.30
CA THR A 57 -1.43 -12.89 7.44
C THR A 57 -1.35 -11.53 6.77
N LEU A 58 -2.47 -11.04 6.21
CA LEU A 58 -2.53 -9.75 5.52
C LEU A 58 -2.47 -8.61 6.55
N ARG A 59 -1.52 -7.72 6.37
CA ARG A 59 -1.34 -6.53 7.20
C ARG A 59 -1.73 -5.28 6.44
N ARG A 60 -2.07 -4.24 7.19
CA ARG A 60 -2.47 -2.95 6.63
C ARG A 60 -1.67 -1.83 7.27
N ALA A 61 -1.09 -0.95 6.45
CA ALA A 61 -0.40 0.26 6.91
C ALA A 61 -1.01 1.47 6.21
N SER A 62 -1.43 2.48 6.97
CA SER A 62 -2.04 3.68 6.42
C SER A 62 -0.99 4.62 5.82
N VAL A 63 -1.34 5.23 4.68
CA VAL A 63 -0.51 6.25 4.04
C VAL A 63 -0.83 7.59 4.69
N ARG A 64 0.20 8.40 4.98
CA ARG A 64 0.01 9.73 5.55
C ARG A 64 -0.60 10.68 4.52
N ARG A 65 -1.46 11.60 4.99
CA ARG A 65 -2.07 12.68 4.20
C ARG A 65 -3.10 12.22 3.15
N PHE A 66 -3.16 10.94 2.85
CA PHE A 66 -4.08 10.40 1.85
C PHE A 66 -4.87 9.26 2.47
N PRO A 67 -6.16 9.12 2.13
CA PRO A 67 -7.01 8.09 2.75
C PRO A 67 -6.81 6.71 2.09
N PHE A 68 -5.56 6.33 1.91
CA PHE A 68 -5.17 5.04 1.31
C PHE A 68 -4.42 4.19 2.30
N ALA A 69 -4.44 2.89 2.11
CA ALA A 69 -3.69 1.94 2.91
C ALA A 69 -2.97 0.94 2.00
N ILE A 70 -1.81 0.51 2.47
CA ILE A 70 -1.02 -0.53 1.82
C ILE A 70 -1.37 -1.84 2.52
N TYR A 71 -1.75 -2.85 1.74
CA TYR A 71 -2.04 -4.20 2.25
C TYR A 71 -0.92 -5.12 1.80
N TYR A 72 -0.27 -5.77 2.76
CA TYR A 72 0.93 -6.55 2.46
C TYR A 72 1.02 -7.81 3.30
N VAL A 73 1.81 -8.76 2.82
CA VAL A 73 2.13 -10.01 3.52
C VAL A 73 3.64 -10.08 3.68
N LEU A 74 4.08 -10.42 4.88
CA LEU A 74 5.50 -10.65 5.15
C LEU A 74 5.79 -12.15 5.00
N SER A 75 6.76 -12.48 4.18
CA SER A 75 7.19 -13.86 3.95
C SER A 75 8.71 -13.90 3.93
N ALA A 76 9.32 -14.52 4.94
CA ALA A 76 10.78 -14.55 5.10
C ALA A 76 11.34 -13.13 5.10
N ASP A 77 12.14 -12.76 4.10
CA ASP A 77 12.73 -11.43 3.97
C ASP A 77 11.99 -10.55 2.94
N LEU A 78 10.83 -11.00 2.48
CA LEU A 78 10.08 -10.33 1.42
C LEU A 78 8.77 -9.75 1.95
N ILE A 79 8.53 -8.49 1.64
CA ILE A 79 7.25 -7.84 1.84
C ILE A 79 6.55 -7.81 0.48
N GLU A 80 5.47 -8.57 0.37
CA GLU A 80 4.70 -8.60 -0.87
C GLU A 80 3.49 -7.69 -0.74
N VAL A 81 3.47 -6.61 -1.51
CA VAL A 81 2.33 -5.68 -1.51
C VAL A 81 1.23 -6.28 -2.37
N ARG A 82 0.09 -6.56 -1.73
CA ARG A 82 -1.07 -7.19 -2.36
C ARG A 82 -2.06 -6.18 -2.90
N ALA A 83 -2.17 -5.01 -2.26
CA ALA A 83 -3.14 -4.00 -2.64
C ALA A 83 -2.72 -2.63 -2.11
N VAL A 84 -3.12 -1.56 -2.81
CA VAL A 84 -3.02 -0.18 -2.33
C VAL A 84 -4.38 0.44 -2.61
N LEU A 85 -5.22 0.52 -1.59
CA LEU A 85 -6.63 0.84 -1.74
C LEU A 85 -7.06 1.95 -0.80
N HIS A 86 -8.10 2.69 -1.23
CA HIS A 86 -8.74 3.68 -0.39
C HIS A 86 -9.25 3.00 0.89
N GLY A 87 -9.08 3.67 2.03
CA GLY A 87 -9.45 3.11 3.33
C GLY A 87 -10.93 2.76 3.48
N SER A 88 -11.79 3.35 2.64
CA SER A 88 -13.23 3.09 2.66
C SER A 88 -13.65 1.89 1.81
N ARG A 89 -12.69 1.23 1.11
CA ARG A 89 -13.04 0.08 0.27
C ARG A 89 -13.59 -1.05 1.14
N HIS A 90 -14.56 -1.75 0.61
CA HIS A 90 -15.18 -2.86 1.32
C HIS A 90 -14.14 -3.94 1.64
N PRO A 91 -14.15 -4.54 2.85
CA PRO A 91 -13.19 -5.58 3.23
C PRO A 91 -13.07 -6.73 2.23
N ARG A 92 -14.14 -7.06 1.52
CA ARG A 92 -14.12 -8.10 0.50
C ARG A 92 -13.05 -7.82 -0.57
N THR A 93 -12.83 -6.55 -0.90
CA THR A 93 -11.88 -6.18 -1.94
C THR A 93 -10.45 -6.58 -1.55
N TRP A 94 -10.00 -6.25 -0.34
CA TRP A 94 -8.64 -6.59 0.07
C TRP A 94 -8.53 -8.03 0.58
N ARG A 95 -9.62 -8.62 1.07
CA ARG A 95 -9.59 -10.03 1.47
C ARG A 95 -9.29 -10.95 0.28
N ARG A 96 -9.77 -10.59 -0.90
CA ARG A 96 -9.48 -11.33 -2.13
C ARG A 96 -8.01 -11.28 -2.50
N ARG A 97 -7.28 -10.30 -1.99
CA ARG A 97 -5.85 -10.11 -2.25
C ARG A 97 -4.97 -10.81 -1.22
N ALA A 98 -5.57 -11.37 -0.19
CA ALA A 98 -4.83 -12.01 0.91
C ALA A 98 -4.10 -13.28 0.48
#